data_1854cb998d70e148b8bedbb213949db9
#
_entry.id   1854cb998d70e148b8bedbb213949db9
#
_cell.length_a   1.000
_cell.length_b   1.000
_cell.length_c   1.000
_cell.angle_alpha   90.00
_cell.angle_beta   90.00
_cell.angle_gamma   90.00
#
_symmetry.space_group_name_H-M   'P 1'
#
loop_
_entity.id
_entity.type
_entity.pdbx_description
1 polymer ?
#
loop_
_entity_poly.entity_id
_entity_poly.type
_entity_poly.pdbx_seq_one_letter_code
_entity_poly.pdbx_strand_id
1 'polypeptide(L)'
;MRRDRVNSGGSVGGWFEPPQYVNRGVEVTVTGSPTPFATGNYVGYTFTGNGDLIVSGGTLRGVEYIIVGGGGGGGACNGSTDAGAGGGAGGVVRNTDYSTIELQPKTYSVVVGAGGAGSTTNTLKGSNGSNSFLSSIIAIGGGGGGSENSAVRDGADGGSGGGGGVNGNSAGSGGIATTPAQGNNGGAGASAGSAGGGGGFTSAGQNGSTTKSGDGGAGFTTTFDTTSRSIGGGGAGGIYSGDSAGTATDGGGGVTAAADGSNGTANTGGGGGGGSGISGGFTRNGGNGGSGLVMVRWPL
;
A
#
# COMPACT_ATOMS: atom_id res chain seq x y z
N MET A 1 -67.49 21.04 -0.37
CA MET A 1 -66.41 21.66 0.37
C MET A 1 -65.69 20.64 1.21
N ARG A 2 -64.54 20.16 0.76
CA ARG A 2 -63.66 19.27 1.53
C ARG A 2 -62.57 20.12 2.11
N ARG A 3 -62.42 20.12 3.41
CA ARG A 3 -61.34 20.88 4.10
C ARG A 3 -60.10 19.96 4.18
N ASP A 4 -59.05 20.40 3.53
CA ASP A 4 -57.74 19.81 3.70
C ASP A 4 -57.18 20.18 5.09
N ARG A 5 -56.85 19.14 5.90
CA ARG A 5 -56.10 19.32 7.14
C ARG A 5 -54.63 19.40 6.80
N VAL A 6 -54.06 20.54 6.95
CA VAL A 6 -52.61 20.72 7.03
C VAL A 6 -52.15 20.18 8.39
N ASN A 7 -51.40 19.10 8.40
CA ASN A 7 -50.74 18.60 9.59
C ASN A 7 -49.37 19.26 9.66
N SER A 8 -49.26 20.24 10.55
CA SER A 8 -47.98 20.87 10.91
C SER A 8 -47.35 20.13 12.08
N GLY A 9 -46.12 19.75 11.95
CA GLY A 9 -45.25 19.42 13.08
C GLY A 9 -44.76 17.96 13.11
N GLY A 10 -43.64 17.72 12.49
CA GLY A 10 -42.82 16.55 12.72
C GLY A 10 -41.41 16.86 12.24
N SER A 11 -40.51 17.12 13.18
CA SER A 11 -39.08 17.18 12.91
C SER A 11 -38.67 15.82 12.34
N VAL A 12 -38.53 15.73 11.04
CA VAL A 12 -37.92 14.60 10.38
C VAL A 12 -36.41 14.79 10.42
N GLY A 13 -35.79 14.18 11.43
CA GLY A 13 -34.39 13.81 11.31
C GLY A 13 -34.30 12.89 10.11
N GLY A 14 -33.94 13.46 8.95
CA GLY A 14 -33.77 12.70 7.73
C GLY A 14 -32.58 11.75 7.92
N TRP A 15 -32.89 10.49 8.20
CA TRP A 15 -31.95 9.43 7.92
C TRP A 15 -31.81 9.39 6.40
N PHE A 16 -30.67 9.80 5.89
CA PHE A 16 -30.32 9.51 4.50
C PHE A 16 -30.14 8.00 4.41
N GLU A 17 -31.18 7.30 3.99
CA GLU A 17 -30.99 5.95 3.52
C GLU A 17 -30.06 5.99 2.31
N PRO A 18 -28.98 5.19 2.28
CA PRO A 18 -28.17 5.09 1.09
C PRO A 18 -29.04 4.72 -0.11
N PRO A 19 -28.75 5.25 -1.31
CA PRO A 19 -29.56 4.97 -2.49
C PRO A 19 -29.70 3.46 -2.68
N GLN A 20 -30.95 3.00 -2.72
CA GLN A 20 -31.28 1.59 -2.96
C GLN A 20 -31.02 1.30 -4.44
N TYR A 21 -29.86 0.74 -4.77
CA TYR A 21 -29.56 0.27 -6.11
C TYR A 21 -30.23 -1.08 -6.34
N VAL A 22 -30.87 -1.25 -7.50
CA VAL A 22 -31.48 -2.51 -7.91
C VAL A 22 -30.78 -3.00 -9.16
N ASN A 23 -30.00 -4.06 -9.02
CA ASN A 23 -29.23 -4.69 -10.10
C ASN A 23 -30.00 -5.86 -10.78
N ARG A 24 -31.34 -5.72 -10.99
CA ARG A 24 -32.16 -6.77 -11.60
C ARG A 24 -31.73 -7.08 -13.03
N GLY A 25 -31.49 -8.35 -13.32
CA GLY A 25 -31.10 -8.82 -14.65
C GLY A 25 -29.63 -8.53 -15.00
N VAL A 26 -28.86 -7.95 -14.09
CA VAL A 26 -27.40 -7.79 -14.25
C VAL A 26 -26.73 -9.11 -13.85
N GLU A 27 -25.87 -9.62 -14.73
CA GLU A 27 -25.01 -10.77 -14.45
C GLU A 27 -23.58 -10.34 -14.36
N VAL A 28 -22.87 -10.84 -13.33
CA VAL A 28 -21.44 -10.62 -13.14
C VAL A 28 -20.73 -11.96 -13.12
N THR A 29 -19.79 -12.13 -14.05
CA THR A 29 -18.89 -13.28 -14.10
C THR A 29 -17.46 -12.82 -13.95
N VAL A 30 -16.56 -13.70 -13.50
CA VAL A 30 -15.16 -13.38 -13.24
C VAL A 30 -14.23 -14.44 -13.81
N THR A 31 -13.01 -14.03 -14.13
CA THR A 31 -11.89 -14.92 -14.47
C THR A 31 -10.74 -14.73 -13.47
N GLY A 32 -9.68 -15.58 -13.52
CA GLY A 32 -8.51 -15.44 -12.65
C GLY A 32 -8.71 -15.96 -11.21
N SER A 33 -9.79 -16.71 -10.94
CA SER A 33 -10.04 -17.37 -9.65
C SER A 33 -10.03 -16.42 -8.43
N PRO A 34 -10.72 -15.25 -8.46
CA PRO A 34 -10.84 -14.42 -7.27
C PRO A 34 -11.69 -15.08 -6.20
N THR A 35 -11.48 -14.70 -4.94
CA THR A 35 -12.27 -15.18 -3.81
C THR A 35 -13.60 -14.43 -3.73
N PRO A 36 -14.77 -15.10 -3.85
CA PRO A 36 -16.06 -14.47 -3.67
C PRO A 36 -16.33 -14.18 -2.19
N PHE A 37 -17.10 -13.13 -1.90
CA PHE A 37 -17.58 -12.82 -0.56
C PHE A 37 -18.97 -12.19 -0.58
N ALA A 38 -19.67 -12.25 0.56
CA ALA A 38 -20.92 -11.57 0.80
C ALA A 38 -20.90 -10.94 2.21
N THR A 39 -21.35 -9.70 2.32
CA THR A 39 -21.38 -8.95 3.58
C THR A 39 -22.59 -8.02 3.65
N GLY A 40 -23.51 -8.29 4.58
CA GLY A 40 -24.78 -7.56 4.64
C GLY A 40 -25.55 -7.67 3.33
N ASN A 41 -25.83 -6.52 2.70
CA ASN A 41 -26.53 -6.44 1.43
C ASN A 41 -25.57 -6.37 0.21
N TYR A 42 -24.29 -6.68 0.38
CA TYR A 42 -23.28 -6.63 -0.68
C TYR A 42 -22.78 -8.03 -1.04
N VAL A 43 -22.47 -8.20 -2.31
CA VAL A 43 -21.67 -9.31 -2.84
C VAL A 43 -20.46 -8.75 -3.58
N GLY A 44 -19.38 -9.52 -3.68
CA GLY A 44 -18.19 -9.05 -4.35
C GLY A 44 -17.10 -10.12 -4.49
N TYR A 45 -15.95 -9.66 -4.96
CA TYR A 45 -14.76 -10.47 -5.21
C TYR A 45 -13.49 -9.79 -4.73
N THR A 46 -12.59 -10.61 -4.18
CA THR A 46 -11.20 -10.21 -3.86
C THR A 46 -10.25 -10.89 -4.83
N PHE A 47 -9.56 -10.09 -5.65
CA PHE A 47 -8.53 -10.54 -6.58
C PHE A 47 -7.16 -10.42 -5.91
N THR A 48 -6.43 -11.52 -5.81
CA THR A 48 -5.02 -11.59 -5.39
C THR A 48 -4.09 -11.96 -6.55
N GLY A 49 -4.64 -12.06 -7.75
CA GLY A 49 -3.98 -12.28 -9.05
C GLY A 49 -4.80 -11.62 -10.15
N ASN A 50 -4.26 -11.67 -11.37
CA ASN A 50 -4.91 -11.08 -12.54
C ASN A 50 -6.18 -11.83 -12.93
N GLY A 51 -7.14 -11.12 -13.52
CA GLY A 51 -8.38 -11.66 -14.01
C GLY A 51 -9.24 -10.60 -14.67
N ASP A 52 -10.52 -10.89 -14.85
CA ASP A 52 -11.49 -9.96 -15.41
C ASP A 52 -12.76 -9.95 -14.55
N LEU A 53 -13.43 -8.81 -14.51
CA LEU A 53 -14.80 -8.64 -14.05
C LEU A 53 -15.68 -8.37 -15.29
N ILE A 54 -16.60 -9.26 -15.61
CA ILE A 54 -17.43 -9.19 -16.81
C ILE A 54 -18.87 -8.88 -16.39
N VAL A 55 -19.38 -7.73 -16.83
CA VAL A 55 -20.75 -7.28 -16.58
C VAL A 55 -21.59 -7.50 -17.83
N SER A 56 -22.77 -8.11 -17.70
CA SER A 56 -23.74 -8.36 -18.77
C SER A 56 -25.19 -8.17 -18.30
N GLY A 57 -26.14 -8.16 -19.20
CA GLY A 57 -27.56 -8.02 -18.89
C GLY A 57 -28.03 -6.60 -18.52
N GLY A 58 -27.14 -5.71 -18.08
CA GLY A 58 -27.49 -4.34 -17.70
C GLY A 58 -26.34 -3.62 -17.01
N THR A 59 -26.55 -2.38 -16.62
CA THR A 59 -25.56 -1.57 -15.86
C THR A 59 -25.52 -2.01 -14.41
N LEU A 60 -24.34 -2.41 -13.93
CA LEU A 60 -24.08 -2.71 -12.53
C LEU A 60 -23.90 -1.40 -11.75
N ARG A 61 -24.77 -1.16 -10.77
CA ARG A 61 -24.85 0.09 -10.01
C ARG A 61 -24.37 -0.09 -8.58
N GLY A 62 -23.95 1.01 -7.96
CA GLY A 62 -23.54 1.02 -6.56
C GLY A 62 -22.23 0.29 -6.31
N VAL A 63 -21.34 0.24 -7.31
CA VAL A 63 -20.07 -0.48 -7.19
C VAL A 63 -19.09 0.28 -6.32
N GLU A 64 -18.57 -0.40 -5.29
CA GLU A 64 -17.49 0.06 -4.43
C GLU A 64 -16.24 -0.78 -4.70
N TYR A 65 -15.06 -0.16 -4.52
CA TYR A 65 -13.78 -0.85 -4.72
C TYR A 65 -12.68 -0.34 -3.77
N ILE A 66 -11.71 -1.21 -3.55
CA ILE A 66 -10.40 -0.88 -2.97
C ILE A 66 -9.35 -1.52 -3.87
N ILE A 67 -8.43 -0.72 -4.40
CA ILE A 67 -7.34 -1.15 -5.25
C ILE A 67 -6.03 -0.77 -4.57
N VAL A 68 -5.12 -1.73 -4.42
CA VAL A 68 -3.83 -1.53 -3.76
C VAL A 68 -2.73 -1.97 -4.72
N GLY A 69 -1.77 -1.09 -5.02
CA GLY A 69 -0.58 -1.40 -5.80
C GLY A 69 0.36 -2.35 -5.05
N GLY A 70 1.32 -2.96 -5.73
CA GLY A 70 2.40 -3.70 -5.06
C GLY A 70 3.30 -2.76 -4.28
N GLY A 71 3.79 -3.15 -3.10
CA GLY A 71 4.75 -2.40 -2.30
C GLY A 71 6.15 -2.39 -2.93
N GLY A 72 6.97 -1.38 -2.66
CA GLY A 72 8.36 -1.31 -3.07
C GLY A 72 9.26 -2.23 -2.24
N GLY A 73 10.38 -2.69 -2.82
CA GLY A 73 11.40 -3.45 -2.09
C GLY A 73 12.26 -2.54 -1.19
N GLY A 74 12.85 -3.07 -0.14
CA GLY A 74 13.82 -2.37 0.71
C GLY A 74 15.19 -2.24 0.05
N GLY A 75 16.01 -1.30 0.51
CA GLY A 75 17.39 -1.10 0.12
C GLY A 75 18.36 -2.03 0.87
N ALA A 76 19.54 -2.24 0.31
CA ALA A 76 20.61 -3.04 0.91
C ALA A 76 21.75 -2.16 1.51
N CYS A 77 22.56 -2.77 2.37
CA CYS A 77 23.80 -2.17 2.89
C CYS A 77 24.94 -3.20 2.93
N ASN A 78 26.19 -2.72 3.05
CA ASN A 78 27.40 -3.55 3.06
C ASN A 78 28.45 -2.97 4.04
N GLY A 79 28.08 -2.75 5.26
CA GLY A 79 29.02 -2.24 6.25
C GLY A 79 28.43 -2.13 7.63
N SER A 80 29.31 -1.84 8.59
CA SER A 80 28.92 -1.65 9.99
C SER A 80 28.33 -0.26 10.28
N THR A 81 28.59 0.69 9.38
CA THR A 81 28.17 2.09 9.51
C THR A 81 27.12 2.50 8.47
N ASP A 82 26.43 1.51 7.90
CA ASP A 82 25.56 1.68 6.75
C ASP A 82 24.21 1.03 7.00
N ALA A 83 23.17 1.55 6.36
CA ALA A 83 21.82 1.02 6.49
C ALA A 83 21.02 1.22 5.19
N GLY A 84 20.37 0.17 4.73
CA GLY A 84 19.38 0.23 3.65
C GLY A 84 18.04 0.71 4.17
N ALA A 85 17.26 1.40 3.36
CA ALA A 85 15.98 1.98 3.76
C ALA A 85 14.77 1.08 3.48
N GLY A 86 13.67 1.35 4.16
CA GLY A 86 12.41 0.66 3.92
C GLY A 86 11.77 1.05 2.57
N GLY A 87 11.13 0.09 1.89
CA GLY A 87 10.31 0.34 0.70
C GLY A 87 8.98 1.01 1.06
N GLY A 88 8.46 1.85 0.16
CA GLY A 88 7.14 2.47 0.30
C GLY A 88 6.00 1.48 0.05
N ALA A 89 4.86 1.72 0.66
CA ALA A 89 3.65 0.96 0.35
C ALA A 89 3.16 1.21 -1.07
N GLY A 90 2.47 0.25 -1.65
CA GLY A 90 1.67 0.45 -2.84
C GLY A 90 0.58 1.49 -2.58
N GLY A 91 0.31 2.33 -3.57
CA GLY A 91 -0.75 3.31 -3.52
C GLY A 91 -2.11 2.65 -3.31
N VAL A 92 -3.01 3.33 -2.63
CA VAL A 92 -4.37 2.87 -2.40
C VAL A 92 -5.36 3.81 -3.07
N VAL A 93 -6.25 3.24 -3.90
CA VAL A 93 -7.39 3.95 -4.50
C VAL A 93 -8.68 3.28 -4.05
N ARG A 94 -9.60 4.04 -3.49
CA ARG A 94 -10.88 3.53 -2.99
C ARG A 94 -11.99 4.54 -3.21
N ASN A 95 -13.20 4.05 -3.37
CA ASN A 95 -14.41 4.86 -3.47
C ASN A 95 -15.46 4.46 -2.41
N THR A 96 -15.01 3.93 -1.28
CA THR A 96 -15.90 3.66 -0.14
C THR A 96 -16.48 4.98 0.39
N ASP A 97 -17.54 4.90 1.18
CA ASP A 97 -18.20 6.04 1.81
C ASP A 97 -19.09 6.88 0.86
N TYR A 98 -20.04 6.20 0.17
CA TYR A 98 -21.11 6.80 -0.65
C TYR A 98 -20.71 7.33 -2.04
N SER A 99 -19.47 7.15 -2.47
CA SER A 99 -18.97 7.53 -3.80
C SER A 99 -18.92 6.34 -4.75
N THR A 100 -20.06 5.68 -4.98
CA THR A 100 -20.15 4.50 -5.85
C THR A 100 -20.01 4.85 -7.34
N ILE A 101 -19.58 3.86 -8.14
CA ILE A 101 -19.55 3.99 -9.60
C ILE A 101 -20.57 3.04 -10.25
N GLU A 102 -20.83 3.27 -11.54
CA GLU A 102 -21.61 2.38 -12.38
C GLU A 102 -20.70 1.71 -13.41
N LEU A 103 -20.86 0.41 -13.58
CA LEU A 103 -20.16 -0.37 -14.58
C LEU A 103 -21.13 -0.80 -15.69
N GLN A 104 -20.89 -0.32 -16.93
CA GLN A 104 -21.64 -0.68 -18.11
C GLN A 104 -21.37 -2.14 -18.53
N PRO A 105 -22.25 -2.79 -19.29
CA PRO A 105 -22.02 -4.13 -19.83
C PRO A 105 -20.73 -4.17 -20.67
N LYS A 106 -19.67 -4.75 -20.14
CA LYS A 106 -18.40 -5.04 -20.81
C LYS A 106 -17.45 -5.83 -19.90
N THR A 107 -16.29 -6.20 -20.41
CA THR A 107 -15.17 -6.76 -19.65
C THR A 107 -14.30 -5.65 -19.05
N TYR A 108 -14.01 -5.75 -17.76
CA TYR A 108 -13.12 -4.88 -16.99
C TYR A 108 -11.92 -5.70 -16.56
N SER A 109 -10.77 -5.45 -17.15
CA SER A 109 -9.54 -6.15 -16.76
C SER A 109 -9.10 -5.76 -15.36
N VAL A 110 -8.75 -6.76 -14.56
CA VAL A 110 -8.17 -6.63 -13.21
C VAL A 110 -6.73 -7.09 -13.25
N VAL A 111 -5.82 -6.21 -12.86
CA VAL A 111 -4.40 -6.54 -12.72
C VAL A 111 -3.98 -6.29 -11.28
N VAL A 112 -3.35 -7.26 -10.66
CA VAL A 112 -2.79 -7.17 -9.31
C VAL A 112 -1.28 -6.97 -9.42
N GLY A 113 -0.78 -5.84 -8.96
CA GLY A 113 0.63 -5.48 -9.02
C GLY A 113 1.50 -6.37 -8.12
N ALA A 114 2.60 -6.86 -8.65
CA ALA A 114 3.61 -7.57 -7.87
C ALA A 114 4.36 -6.60 -6.95
N GLY A 115 4.85 -7.09 -5.81
CA GLY A 115 5.81 -6.37 -4.99
C GLY A 115 7.15 -6.18 -5.70
N GLY A 116 7.82 -5.08 -5.44
CA GLY A 116 9.17 -4.81 -5.91
C GLY A 116 10.20 -5.71 -5.22
N ALA A 117 11.23 -6.14 -5.94
CA ALA A 117 12.33 -6.90 -5.34
C ALA A 117 13.14 -6.02 -4.37
N GLY A 118 13.50 -6.57 -3.21
CA GLY A 118 14.49 -5.98 -2.34
C GLY A 118 15.86 -5.95 -3.01
N SER A 119 16.67 -4.95 -2.71
CA SER A 119 18.03 -4.89 -3.24
C SER A 119 18.90 -5.99 -2.61
N THR A 120 19.68 -6.66 -3.45
CA THR A 120 20.69 -7.65 -3.01
C THR A 120 22.11 -7.08 -3.07
N THR A 121 22.27 -5.81 -3.46
CA THR A 121 23.53 -5.10 -3.53
C THR A 121 23.37 -3.68 -3.03
N ASN A 122 24.43 -3.13 -2.46
CA ASN A 122 24.43 -1.73 -2.02
C ASN A 122 24.45 -0.70 -3.16
N THR A 123 24.63 -1.14 -4.40
CA THR A 123 24.72 -0.29 -5.60
C THR A 123 23.42 -0.10 -6.34
N LEU A 124 22.36 -0.77 -5.92
CA LEU A 124 21.01 -0.66 -6.46
C LEU A 124 20.02 -0.33 -5.36
N LYS A 125 19.01 0.48 -5.67
CA LYS A 125 17.85 0.65 -4.79
C LYS A 125 17.01 -0.62 -4.75
N GLY A 126 16.15 -0.77 -3.78
CA GLY A 126 14.98 -1.65 -3.90
C GLY A 126 14.17 -1.28 -5.15
N SER A 127 13.59 -2.27 -5.81
CA SER A 127 12.75 -2.03 -6.99
C SER A 127 11.39 -1.43 -6.57
N ASN A 128 10.81 -0.59 -7.42
CA ASN A 128 9.43 -0.16 -7.24
C ASN A 128 8.48 -1.36 -7.39
N GLY A 129 7.37 -1.34 -6.67
CA GLY A 129 6.26 -2.24 -6.90
C GLY A 129 5.56 -1.97 -8.23
N SER A 130 4.78 -2.93 -8.71
CA SER A 130 3.96 -2.77 -9.90
C SER A 130 2.59 -2.17 -9.58
N ASN A 131 1.99 -1.50 -10.56
CA ASN A 131 0.65 -0.93 -10.42
C ASN A 131 -0.41 -2.04 -10.38
N SER A 132 -1.51 -1.78 -9.65
CA SER A 132 -2.76 -2.55 -9.75
C SER A 132 -3.81 -1.76 -10.51
N PHE A 133 -4.71 -2.47 -11.21
CA PHE A 133 -5.73 -1.85 -12.05
C PHE A 133 -7.11 -2.50 -11.85
N LEU A 134 -8.15 -1.67 -11.89
CA LEU A 134 -9.49 -2.09 -12.27
C LEU A 134 -9.87 -1.27 -13.51
N SER A 135 -9.66 -1.84 -14.69
CA SER A 135 -9.80 -1.15 -15.98
C SER A 135 -8.91 0.11 -16.05
N SER A 136 -9.48 1.31 -16.05
CA SER A 136 -8.77 2.59 -16.10
C SER A 136 -8.42 3.17 -14.73
N ILE A 137 -8.86 2.55 -13.64
CA ILE A 137 -8.57 2.99 -12.27
C ILE A 137 -7.25 2.36 -11.85
N ILE A 138 -6.27 3.18 -11.48
CA ILE A 138 -4.88 2.77 -11.26
C ILE A 138 -4.46 3.07 -9.82
N ALA A 139 -4.00 2.05 -9.11
CA ALA A 139 -3.23 2.19 -7.88
C ALA A 139 -1.74 1.98 -8.20
N ILE A 140 -0.92 3.00 -7.96
CA ILE A 140 0.49 3.04 -8.34
C ILE A 140 1.31 2.18 -7.39
N GLY A 141 2.33 1.47 -7.90
CA GLY A 141 3.25 0.70 -7.07
C GLY A 141 4.07 1.57 -6.12
N GLY A 142 4.46 1.04 -4.97
CA GLY A 142 5.28 1.72 -3.97
C GLY A 142 6.71 1.94 -4.44
N GLY A 143 7.37 2.99 -3.97
CA GLY A 143 8.75 3.33 -4.28
C GLY A 143 9.75 2.42 -3.55
N GLY A 144 10.83 2.02 -4.22
CA GLY A 144 11.91 1.24 -3.62
C GLY A 144 12.71 2.05 -2.58
N GLY A 145 13.17 1.40 -1.51
CA GLY A 145 14.05 1.98 -0.51
C GLY A 145 15.45 2.24 -1.06
N GLY A 146 16.07 3.34 -0.61
CA GLY A 146 17.46 3.68 -0.93
C GLY A 146 18.44 2.70 -0.28
N SER A 147 19.53 2.41 -0.99
CA SER A 147 20.66 1.63 -0.46
C SER A 147 21.78 2.57 0.02
N GLU A 148 22.84 2.04 0.62
CA GLU A 148 23.91 2.87 1.21
C GLU A 148 24.68 3.70 0.19
N ASN A 149 24.86 3.22 -1.05
CA ASN A 149 25.71 3.87 -2.04
C ASN A 149 25.21 5.27 -2.41
N SER A 150 26.10 6.23 -2.54
CA SER A 150 25.78 7.65 -2.76
C SER A 150 24.92 7.91 -3.99
N ALA A 151 25.07 7.11 -5.04
CA ALA A 151 24.28 7.24 -6.27
C ALA A 151 22.83 6.73 -6.15
N VAL A 152 22.53 5.91 -5.14
CA VAL A 152 21.25 5.21 -4.97
C VAL A 152 20.68 5.31 -3.56
N ARG A 153 21.14 6.29 -2.79
CA ARG A 153 20.78 6.46 -1.37
C ARG A 153 19.39 7.03 -1.16
N ASP A 154 18.93 7.90 -2.05
CA ASP A 154 17.58 8.46 -1.96
C ASP A 154 16.54 7.39 -2.23
N GLY A 155 15.45 7.40 -1.51
CA GLY A 155 14.29 6.59 -1.79
C GLY A 155 13.70 6.89 -3.18
N ALA A 156 13.07 5.91 -3.80
CA ALA A 156 12.36 6.10 -5.06
C ALA A 156 10.93 6.61 -4.82
N ASP A 157 10.42 7.38 -5.78
CA ASP A 157 9.03 7.82 -5.81
C ASP A 157 8.09 6.66 -6.17
N GLY A 158 6.85 6.73 -5.69
CA GLY A 158 5.84 5.70 -5.94
C GLY A 158 4.45 6.08 -5.44
N GLY A 159 3.54 5.13 -5.32
CA GLY A 159 2.24 5.32 -4.65
C GLY A 159 2.44 5.85 -3.23
N SER A 160 3.34 5.22 -2.46
CA SER A 160 4.05 5.83 -1.34
C SER A 160 5.55 5.80 -1.62
N GLY A 161 6.30 6.79 -1.17
CA GLY A 161 7.74 6.91 -1.41
C GLY A 161 8.56 5.92 -0.57
N GLY A 162 9.69 5.43 -1.09
CA GLY A 162 10.67 4.65 -0.33
C GLY A 162 11.46 5.52 0.65
N GLY A 163 12.03 4.94 1.69
CA GLY A 163 12.90 5.62 2.65
C GLY A 163 14.29 5.93 2.08
N GLY A 164 15.04 6.85 2.69
CA GLY A 164 16.42 7.19 2.39
C GLY A 164 17.42 6.30 3.15
N GLY A 165 18.40 5.73 2.43
CA GLY A 165 19.49 4.92 2.99
C GLY A 165 20.59 5.76 3.64
N VAL A 166 21.57 5.11 4.27
CA VAL A 166 22.69 5.77 4.98
C VAL A 166 24.01 5.10 4.65
N ASN A 167 25.03 5.93 4.48
CA ASN A 167 26.42 5.51 4.39
C ASN A 167 27.23 6.39 5.36
N GLY A 168 27.60 5.83 6.49
CA GLY A 168 28.37 6.57 7.49
C GLY A 168 27.78 7.94 7.80
N ASN A 169 28.51 9.00 7.42
CA ASN A 169 28.09 10.38 7.69
C ASN A 169 27.16 11.01 6.65
N SER A 170 26.66 10.23 5.71
CA SER A 170 25.81 10.74 4.63
C SER A 170 24.47 10.01 4.59
N ALA A 171 23.40 10.75 4.51
CA ALA A 171 22.02 10.25 4.47
C ALA A 171 21.33 10.58 3.15
N GLY A 172 20.44 9.71 2.70
CA GLY A 172 19.55 9.91 1.58
C GLY A 172 18.22 10.53 2.00
N SER A 173 17.58 11.19 1.07
CA SER A 173 16.21 11.71 1.21
C SER A 173 15.19 10.59 1.04
N GLY A 174 14.03 10.72 1.66
CA GLY A 174 12.88 9.87 1.34
C GLY A 174 12.32 10.20 -0.05
N GLY A 175 11.81 9.19 -0.74
CA GLY A 175 11.06 9.34 -1.99
C GLY A 175 9.72 10.03 -1.77
N ILE A 176 9.15 10.56 -2.85
CA ILE A 176 7.89 11.33 -2.82
C ILE A 176 6.72 10.43 -3.21
N ALA A 177 5.58 10.60 -2.56
CA ALA A 177 4.32 10.00 -3.00
C ALA A 177 3.82 10.69 -4.27
N THR A 178 3.35 9.91 -5.25
CA THR A 178 2.80 10.44 -6.51
C THR A 178 1.49 11.19 -6.29
N THR A 179 1.22 12.16 -7.17
CA THR A 179 -0.06 12.90 -7.15
C THR A 179 -1.02 12.36 -8.21
N PRO A 180 -2.34 12.23 -7.93
CA PRO A 180 -3.00 12.51 -6.66
C PRO A 180 -2.47 11.57 -5.57
N ALA A 181 -2.31 12.06 -4.34
CA ALA A 181 -1.70 11.32 -3.25
C ALA A 181 -2.46 10.01 -2.97
N GLN A 182 -1.86 8.90 -3.36
CA GLN A 182 -2.36 7.55 -3.07
C GLN A 182 -1.63 6.94 -1.87
N GLY A 183 -0.80 7.74 -1.20
CA GLY A 183 0.02 7.39 -0.05
C GLY A 183 0.81 8.60 0.44
N ASN A 184 1.90 8.38 1.14
CA ASN A 184 2.73 9.42 1.73
C ASN A 184 4.22 9.24 1.41
N ASN A 185 5.00 10.26 1.67
CA ASN A 185 6.45 10.27 1.43
C ASN A 185 7.17 9.27 2.36
N GLY A 186 8.31 8.78 1.92
CA GLY A 186 9.26 8.08 2.77
C GLY A 186 10.02 9.04 3.68
N GLY A 187 10.56 8.50 4.77
CA GLY A 187 11.44 9.19 5.70
C GLY A 187 12.87 9.27 5.17
N ALA A 188 13.61 10.31 5.53
CA ALA A 188 15.02 10.44 5.25
C ALA A 188 15.86 9.54 6.18
N GLY A 189 17.08 9.16 5.77
CA GLY A 189 18.09 8.62 6.65
C GLY A 189 18.66 9.71 7.58
N ALA A 190 19.43 9.32 8.59
CA ALA A 190 20.18 10.22 9.46
C ALA A 190 21.68 10.04 9.27
N SER A 191 22.42 11.14 9.10
CA SER A 191 23.90 11.11 9.08
C SER A 191 24.43 10.53 10.39
N ALA A 192 25.38 9.59 10.32
CA ALA A 192 25.91 8.83 11.46
C ALA A 192 24.80 8.12 12.27
N GLY A 193 23.76 7.65 11.59
CA GLY A 193 22.61 6.99 12.20
C GLY A 193 21.93 6.02 11.26
N SER A 194 20.71 5.65 11.57
CA SER A 194 19.92 4.64 10.87
C SER A 194 19.13 5.20 9.68
N ALA A 195 18.70 4.32 8.78
CA ALA A 195 17.96 4.65 7.58
C ALA A 195 16.49 5.02 7.86
N GLY A 196 15.86 5.72 6.91
CA GLY A 196 14.45 6.11 6.94
C GLY A 196 13.50 4.95 6.62
N GLY A 197 12.28 5.01 7.16
CA GLY A 197 11.18 4.10 6.80
C GLY A 197 10.50 4.53 5.50
N GLY A 198 9.92 3.57 4.79
CA GLY A 198 9.07 3.84 3.63
C GLY A 198 7.72 4.46 4.03
N GLY A 199 7.12 5.26 3.15
CA GLY A 199 5.79 5.85 3.36
C GLY A 199 4.69 4.78 3.37
N GLY A 200 3.63 5.00 4.12
CA GLY A 200 2.41 4.22 4.12
C GLY A 200 1.23 5.00 3.54
N PHE A 201 0.07 4.37 3.49
CA PHE A 201 -1.13 5.00 2.95
C PHE A 201 -1.62 6.14 3.83
N THR A 202 -1.64 6.00 5.15
CA THR A 202 -2.20 7.01 6.07
C THR A 202 -1.17 7.92 6.71
N SER A 203 0.11 7.54 6.73
CA SER A 203 1.16 8.41 7.23
C SER A 203 2.48 8.26 6.46
N ALA A 204 3.30 9.30 6.52
CA ALA A 204 4.67 9.27 6.01
C ALA A 204 5.54 8.29 6.81
N GLY A 205 6.57 7.76 6.16
CA GLY A 205 7.64 7.05 6.84
C GLY A 205 8.40 8.01 7.78
N GLN A 206 8.87 7.49 8.91
CA GLN A 206 9.66 8.28 9.85
C GLN A 206 11.11 8.40 9.37
N ASN A 207 11.73 9.53 9.66
CA ASN A 207 13.15 9.69 9.46
C ASN A 207 13.92 8.76 10.40
N GLY A 208 15.05 8.25 9.94
CA GLY A 208 16.04 7.66 10.83
C GLY A 208 16.60 8.69 11.81
N SER A 209 17.24 8.22 12.86
CA SER A 209 17.95 9.04 13.86
C SER A 209 19.28 8.38 14.21
N THR A 210 20.06 9.03 15.08
CA THR A 210 21.33 8.49 15.61
C THR A 210 21.14 7.41 16.69
N THR A 211 19.90 7.01 16.98
CA THR A 211 19.59 6.01 18.02
C THR A 211 18.50 5.03 17.60
N LYS A 212 17.79 5.28 16.49
CA LYS A 212 16.67 4.44 16.02
C LYS A 212 16.52 4.55 14.52
N SER A 213 16.23 3.44 13.85
CA SER A 213 15.82 3.47 12.44
C SER A 213 14.37 3.98 12.29
N GLY A 214 14.08 4.54 11.11
CA GLY A 214 12.77 5.10 10.82
C GLY A 214 11.67 4.03 10.82
N ASP A 215 10.54 4.32 11.45
CA ASP A 215 9.35 3.49 11.37
C ASP A 215 8.75 3.58 9.96
N GLY A 216 8.22 2.49 9.46
CA GLY A 216 7.39 2.49 8.25
C GLY A 216 6.09 3.27 8.49
N GLY A 217 5.64 4.01 7.48
CA GLY A 217 4.37 4.72 7.53
C GLY A 217 3.19 3.76 7.68
N ALA A 218 2.17 4.18 8.42
CA ALA A 218 1.00 3.35 8.67
C ALA A 218 0.13 3.19 7.40
N GLY A 219 -0.47 2.02 7.27
CA GLY A 219 -1.56 1.73 6.35
C GLY A 219 -2.93 1.93 6.99
N PHE A 220 -3.89 1.09 6.67
CA PHE A 220 -5.20 1.08 7.31
C PHE A 220 -5.79 -0.33 7.39
N THR A 221 -6.69 -0.52 8.34
CA THR A 221 -7.43 -1.77 8.47
C THR A 221 -8.81 -1.63 7.84
N THR A 222 -9.26 -2.65 7.12
CA THR A 222 -10.57 -2.72 6.48
C THR A 222 -11.19 -4.10 6.65
N THR A 223 -12.53 -4.14 6.68
CA THR A 223 -13.35 -5.37 6.65
C THR A 223 -14.21 -5.40 5.38
N PHE A 224 -13.75 -4.79 4.29
CA PHE A 224 -14.48 -4.63 3.05
C PHE A 224 -14.98 -5.96 2.46
N ASP A 225 -14.19 -7.02 2.57
CA ASP A 225 -14.48 -8.39 2.10
C ASP A 225 -14.79 -9.37 3.24
N THR A 226 -15.28 -8.90 4.39
CA THR A 226 -15.52 -9.67 5.63
C THR A 226 -14.27 -10.11 6.40
N THR A 227 -13.11 -10.13 5.75
CA THR A 227 -11.84 -10.41 6.40
C THR A 227 -11.23 -9.12 6.94
N SER A 228 -10.76 -9.11 8.18
CA SER A 228 -9.98 -7.97 8.70
C SER A 228 -8.61 -7.97 8.02
N ARG A 229 -8.35 -6.94 7.20
CA ARG A 229 -7.09 -6.76 6.46
C ARG A 229 -6.42 -5.46 6.85
N SER A 230 -5.16 -5.54 7.23
CA SER A 230 -4.29 -4.39 7.40
C SER A 230 -3.43 -4.26 6.14
N ILE A 231 -3.56 -3.15 5.40
CA ILE A 231 -2.99 -2.94 4.07
C ILE A 231 -2.36 -1.55 3.92
N GLY A 232 -1.39 -1.46 3.03
CA GLY A 232 -0.76 -0.19 2.67
C GLY A 232 0.25 0.35 3.68
N GLY A 233 0.89 -0.50 4.49
CA GLY A 233 1.97 -0.09 5.40
C GLY A 233 3.33 -0.03 4.72
N GLY A 234 4.16 0.96 5.08
CA GLY A 234 5.54 1.09 4.64
C GLY A 234 6.50 0.14 5.37
N GLY A 235 7.62 -0.21 4.77
CA GLY A 235 8.69 -0.98 5.39
C GLY A 235 9.51 -0.14 6.38
N ALA A 236 10.03 -0.75 7.44
CA ALA A 236 10.93 -0.10 8.38
C ALA A 236 12.32 0.13 7.77
N GLY A 237 12.99 1.21 8.16
CA GLY A 237 14.37 1.51 7.78
C GLY A 237 15.37 0.58 8.47
N GLY A 238 16.45 0.23 7.78
CA GLY A 238 17.55 -0.58 8.33
C GLY A 238 18.24 0.11 9.49
N ILE A 239 18.84 -0.71 10.35
CA ILE A 239 19.48 -0.29 11.60
C ILE A 239 20.97 -0.03 11.34
N TYR A 240 21.48 1.09 11.83
CA TYR A 240 22.90 1.34 12.04
C TYR A 240 23.36 0.58 13.29
N SER A 241 24.62 0.16 13.34
CA SER A 241 25.14 -0.64 14.46
C SER A 241 24.90 0.03 15.82
N GLY A 242 24.19 -0.68 16.70
CA GLY A 242 23.90 -0.24 18.07
C GLY A 242 22.58 0.53 18.24
N ASP A 243 21.91 0.92 17.16
CA ASP A 243 20.63 1.61 17.20
C ASP A 243 19.45 0.65 17.44
N SER A 244 18.32 1.21 17.83
CA SER A 244 17.06 0.47 17.97
C SER A 244 16.36 0.29 16.62
N ALA A 245 15.62 -0.81 16.48
CA ALA A 245 14.82 -1.09 15.29
C ALA A 245 13.61 -0.14 15.18
N GLY A 246 13.33 0.31 13.95
CA GLY A 246 12.04 0.86 13.59
C GLY A 246 10.99 -0.24 13.48
N THR A 247 9.73 0.16 13.56
CA THR A 247 8.58 -0.73 13.41
C THR A 247 7.96 -0.60 12.02
N ALA A 248 7.37 -1.69 11.53
CA ALA A 248 6.49 -1.67 10.37
C ALA A 248 5.15 -2.25 10.77
N THR A 249 4.07 -1.72 10.19
CA THR A 249 2.69 -2.12 10.45
C THR A 249 1.94 -2.37 9.13
N ASP A 250 0.73 -2.86 9.21
CA ASP A 250 -0.22 -2.94 8.10
C ASP A 250 0.34 -3.61 6.83
N GLY A 251 1.08 -4.69 7.03
CA GLY A 251 1.70 -5.47 5.96
C GLY A 251 3.10 -5.05 5.58
N GLY A 252 3.68 -3.99 6.15
CA GLY A 252 5.07 -3.59 5.93
C GLY A 252 6.08 -4.59 6.50
N GLY A 253 7.25 -4.71 5.84
CA GLY A 253 8.37 -5.55 6.27
C GLY A 253 9.16 -4.90 7.42
N GLY A 254 9.43 -5.66 8.46
CA GLY A 254 10.21 -5.24 9.62
C GLY A 254 11.73 -5.34 9.41
N VAL A 255 12.46 -4.92 10.43
CA VAL A 255 13.93 -5.00 10.48
C VAL A 255 14.38 -5.56 11.82
N THR A 256 15.52 -6.23 11.80
CA THR A 256 16.25 -6.64 12.99
C THR A 256 17.74 -6.31 12.83
N ALA A 257 18.43 -6.12 13.93
CA ALA A 257 19.85 -5.79 13.89
C ALA A 257 20.66 -6.90 13.18
N ALA A 258 21.61 -6.49 12.36
CA ALA A 258 22.53 -7.38 11.68
C ALA A 258 21.85 -8.44 10.76
N ALA A 259 20.72 -8.11 10.16
CA ALA A 259 19.95 -9.01 9.34
C ALA A 259 19.47 -8.38 8.04
N ASP A 260 19.04 -9.21 7.11
CA ASP A 260 18.28 -8.80 5.94
C ASP A 260 16.94 -8.20 6.36
N GLY A 261 16.41 -7.25 5.59
CA GLY A 261 15.07 -6.74 5.78
C GLY A 261 14.00 -7.83 5.55
N SER A 262 12.95 -7.81 6.35
CA SER A 262 11.83 -8.74 6.15
C SER A 262 11.00 -8.33 4.92
N ASN A 263 10.38 -9.31 4.27
CA ASN A 263 9.46 -9.03 3.18
C ASN A 263 8.19 -8.34 3.68
N GLY A 264 7.62 -7.47 2.86
CA GLY A 264 6.24 -7.04 3.00
C GLY A 264 5.28 -8.22 2.82
N THR A 265 4.15 -8.17 3.50
CA THR A 265 3.12 -9.22 3.46
C THR A 265 2.45 -9.25 2.09
N ALA A 266 2.33 -10.42 1.51
CA ALA A 266 1.62 -10.60 0.23
C ALA A 266 0.16 -10.17 0.34
N ASN A 267 -0.40 -9.60 -0.74
CA ASN A 267 -1.79 -9.14 -0.85
C ASN A 267 -2.16 -8.03 0.14
N THR A 268 -1.15 -7.19 0.50
CA THR A 268 -1.36 -6.00 1.33
C THR A 268 -0.81 -4.72 0.70
N GLY A 269 0.06 -4.85 -0.34
CA GLY A 269 0.80 -3.72 -0.87
C GLY A 269 1.85 -3.18 0.10
N GLY A 270 2.24 -3.94 1.12
CA GLY A 270 3.21 -3.49 2.12
C GLY A 270 4.63 -3.36 1.55
N GLY A 271 5.38 -2.32 1.93
CA GLY A 271 6.78 -2.14 1.54
C GLY A 271 7.71 -3.15 2.24
N GLY A 272 8.85 -3.52 1.63
CA GLY A 272 9.87 -4.37 2.24
C GLY A 272 10.74 -3.62 3.24
N GLY A 273 11.25 -4.28 4.28
CA GLY A 273 12.19 -3.71 5.26
C GLY A 273 13.59 -3.48 4.67
N GLY A 274 14.35 -2.54 5.21
CA GLY A 274 15.73 -2.27 4.81
C GLY A 274 16.73 -3.26 5.40
N GLY A 275 17.89 -3.46 4.75
CA GLY A 275 19.01 -4.22 5.28
C GLY A 275 19.70 -3.47 6.44
N SER A 276 20.07 -4.19 7.48
CA SER A 276 20.67 -3.61 8.71
C SER A 276 22.17 -3.87 8.79
N GLY A 277 22.95 -2.81 8.99
CA GLY A 277 24.41 -2.88 9.06
C GLY A 277 24.95 -3.79 10.17
N ILE A 278 26.10 -4.41 9.92
CA ILE A 278 26.82 -5.24 10.87
C ILE A 278 28.33 -5.09 10.68
N SER A 279 29.10 -5.19 11.78
CA SER A 279 30.55 -5.29 11.73
C SER A 279 30.98 -6.51 10.90
N GLY A 280 31.98 -6.31 10.01
CA GLY A 280 32.57 -7.40 9.22
C GLY A 280 32.29 -7.35 7.72
N GLY A 281 31.61 -6.33 7.19
CA GLY A 281 31.53 -6.09 5.74
C GLY A 281 30.65 -7.05 4.95
N PHE A 282 29.62 -7.64 5.59
CA PHE A 282 28.66 -8.51 4.93
C PHE A 282 27.51 -7.69 4.36
N THR A 283 27.14 -8.00 3.11
CA THR A 283 25.93 -7.43 2.50
C THR A 283 24.71 -7.90 3.26
N ARG A 284 23.80 -6.96 3.56
CA ARG A 284 22.45 -7.21 4.08
C ARG A 284 21.45 -6.73 3.07
N ASN A 285 20.64 -7.66 2.63
CA ASN A 285 19.65 -7.41 1.59
C ASN A 285 18.44 -6.64 2.13
N GLY A 286 17.80 -5.88 1.27
CA GLY A 286 16.45 -5.41 1.53
C GLY A 286 15.41 -6.52 1.37
N GLY A 287 14.31 -6.44 2.09
CA GLY A 287 13.15 -7.32 1.90
C GLY A 287 12.38 -6.98 0.63
N ASN A 288 11.72 -7.96 0.03
CA ASN A 288 10.80 -7.72 -1.08
C ASN A 288 9.54 -6.98 -0.60
N GLY A 289 8.93 -6.16 -1.43
CA GLY A 289 7.58 -5.65 -1.19
C GLY A 289 6.52 -6.74 -1.32
N GLY A 290 5.38 -6.57 -0.66
CA GLY A 290 4.21 -7.42 -0.80
C GLY A 290 3.42 -7.11 -2.08
N SER A 291 2.79 -8.11 -2.69
CA SER A 291 1.86 -7.87 -3.80
C SER A 291 0.67 -7.02 -3.36
N GLY A 292 0.06 -6.31 -4.31
CA GLY A 292 -1.21 -5.61 -4.13
C GLY A 292 -2.42 -6.54 -4.09
N LEU A 293 -3.59 -5.93 -4.15
CA LEU A 293 -4.88 -6.63 -4.30
C LEU A 293 -5.92 -5.70 -4.93
N VAL A 294 -7.01 -6.29 -5.45
CA VAL A 294 -8.20 -5.55 -5.91
C VAL A 294 -9.43 -6.18 -5.28
N MET A 295 -10.21 -5.37 -4.57
CA MET A 295 -11.51 -5.76 -4.02
C MET A 295 -12.61 -4.95 -4.68
N VAL A 296 -13.70 -5.60 -5.07
CA VAL A 296 -14.86 -4.96 -5.67
C VAL A 296 -16.14 -5.57 -5.08
N ARG A 297 -17.13 -4.73 -4.76
CA ARG A 297 -18.45 -5.17 -4.28
C ARG A 297 -19.57 -4.28 -4.80
N TRP A 298 -20.79 -4.81 -4.78
CA TRP A 298 -22.00 -4.08 -5.17
C TRP A 298 -23.19 -4.59 -4.37
N PRO A 299 -24.25 -3.78 -4.22
CA PRO A 299 -25.47 -4.20 -3.51
C PRO A 299 -26.23 -5.28 -4.29
N LEU A 300 -26.90 -6.18 -3.54
CA LEU A 300 -27.76 -7.25 -4.06
C LEU A 300 -29.04 -6.70 -4.70
#